data_6687b9b11b2688c6e09f70b001fb04a3
#
_entry.id   6687b9b11b2688c6e09f70b001fb04a3
#
_cell.length_a   1.000
_cell.length_b   1.000
_cell.length_c   1.000
_cell.angle_alpha   90.00
_cell.angle_beta   90.00
_cell.angle_gamma   90.00
#
_symmetry.space_group_name_H-M   'P 1'
#
loop_
_entity.id
_entity.type
_entity.pdbx_description
1 polymer ?
#
loop_
_entity_poly.entity_id
_entity_poly.type
_entity_poly.pdbx_seq_one_letter_code
_entity_poly.pdbx_strand_id
1 'polypeptide(L)'
;KTKIEERIVDVLKTVYDPEIPVNIWDLGMIYKIDVKDDATVELDMTFTAPSCPAADFILEDVRSKVDSVEGVKSANVNLVFEPAWDQSMMSEEARVELGFE
;
A
#
# COMPACT_ATOMS: atom_id res chain seq x y z
N LYS A 1 -14.80 11.37 3.11
CA LYS A 1 -13.39 10.98 3.28
C LYS A 1 -13.26 9.56 3.80
N THR A 2 -14.00 9.21 4.85
CA THR A 2 -13.91 7.87 5.43
C THR A 2 -14.28 6.78 4.43
N LYS A 3 -15.32 6.99 3.64
CA LYS A 3 -15.72 6.00 2.63
C LYS A 3 -14.66 5.83 1.55
N ILE A 4 -14.01 6.92 1.15
CA ILE A 4 -12.95 6.86 0.15
C ILE A 4 -11.76 6.10 0.73
N GLU A 5 -11.39 6.36 1.98
CA GLU A 5 -10.31 5.64 2.65
C GLU A 5 -10.60 4.14 2.70
N GLU A 6 -11.82 3.75 3.05
CA GLU A 6 -12.20 2.34 3.10
C GLU A 6 -12.08 1.67 1.73
N ARG A 7 -12.50 2.36 0.68
CA ARG A 7 -12.39 1.85 -0.69
C ARG A 7 -10.93 1.69 -1.10
N ILE A 8 -10.09 2.65 -0.69
CA ILE A 8 -8.66 2.59 -0.97
C ILE A 8 -8.04 1.38 -0.28
N VAL A 9 -8.37 1.16 1.00
CA VAL A 9 -7.87 0.00 1.73
C VAL A 9 -8.29 -1.30 1.05
N ASP A 10 -9.54 -1.40 0.63
CA ASP A 10 -10.03 -2.59 -0.07
C ASP A 10 -9.25 -2.84 -1.35
N VAL A 11 -8.96 -1.79 -2.10
CA VAL A 11 -8.16 -1.89 -3.33
C VAL A 11 -6.74 -2.32 -3.03
N LEU A 12 -6.12 -1.74 -1.99
CA LEU A 12 -4.76 -2.08 -1.62
C LEU A 12 -4.61 -3.54 -1.19
N LYS A 13 -5.68 -4.12 -0.66
CA LYS A 13 -5.68 -5.54 -0.31
C LYS A 13 -5.68 -6.46 -1.54
N THR A 14 -5.84 -5.90 -2.73
CA THR A 14 -5.77 -6.68 -3.98
C THR A 14 -4.42 -6.58 -4.66
N VAL A 15 -3.50 -5.77 -4.14
CA VAL A 15 -2.18 -5.58 -4.73
C VAL A 15 -1.18 -6.45 -3.98
N TYR A 16 -0.42 -7.25 -4.73
CA TYR A 16 0.54 -8.19 -4.18
C TYR A 16 1.93 -7.89 -4.71
N ASP A 17 2.92 -8.02 -3.82
CA ASP A 17 4.31 -8.10 -4.26
C ASP A 17 4.47 -9.44 -5.01
N PRO A 18 5.04 -9.45 -6.22
CA PRO A 18 5.10 -10.69 -6.99
C PRO A 18 5.91 -11.81 -6.33
N GLU A 19 6.72 -11.48 -5.35
CA GLU A 19 7.55 -12.49 -4.66
C GLU A 19 6.94 -12.95 -3.34
N ILE A 20 5.86 -12.32 -2.88
CA ILE A 20 5.29 -12.60 -1.57
C ILE A 20 3.78 -12.84 -1.72
N PRO A 21 3.25 -13.96 -1.20
CA PRO A 21 1.82 -14.30 -1.37
C PRO A 21 0.89 -13.57 -0.40
N VAL A 22 1.22 -12.35 -0.02
CA VAL A 22 0.40 -11.53 0.87
C VAL A 22 0.29 -10.14 0.26
N ASN A 23 -0.89 -9.54 0.37
CA ASN A 23 -1.12 -8.22 -0.19
C ASN A 23 -0.31 -7.14 0.55
N ILE A 24 -0.08 -6.03 -0.12
CA ILE A 24 0.78 -4.96 0.40
C ILE A 24 0.21 -4.28 1.64
N TRP A 25 -1.11 -4.27 1.79
CA TRP A 25 -1.73 -3.69 2.97
C TRP A 25 -1.40 -4.50 4.23
N ASP A 26 -1.58 -5.82 4.14
CA ASP A 26 -1.28 -6.70 5.27
C ASP A 26 0.22 -6.82 5.54
N LEU A 27 1.05 -6.59 4.53
CA LEU A 27 2.50 -6.55 4.72
C LEU A 27 2.96 -5.32 5.49
N GLY A 28 2.09 -4.32 5.65
CA GLY A 28 2.48 -3.10 6.35
C GLY A 28 3.31 -2.15 5.51
N MET A 29 3.18 -2.22 4.20
CA MET A 29 3.94 -1.37 3.27
C MET A 29 3.31 0.00 3.08
N ILE A 30 2.07 0.20 3.52
CA ILE A 30 1.39 1.48 3.42
C ILE A 30 1.49 2.20 4.76
N TYR A 31 2.17 3.34 4.77
CA TYR A 31 2.41 4.10 5.99
C TYR A 31 1.40 5.21 6.22
N LYS A 32 0.84 5.76 5.16
CA LYS A 32 -0.07 6.89 5.29
C LYS A 32 -1.05 6.92 4.12
N ILE A 33 -2.30 7.23 4.43
CA ILE A 33 -3.33 7.53 3.44
C ILE A 33 -3.92 8.87 3.83
N ASP A 34 -3.78 9.88 2.97
CA ASP A 34 -4.31 11.20 3.22
C ASP A 34 -5.26 11.58 2.09
N VAL A 35 -6.55 11.64 2.40
CA VAL A 35 -7.58 12.04 1.44
C VAL A 35 -7.87 13.53 1.66
N LYS A 36 -7.54 14.34 0.67
CA LYS A 36 -7.73 15.79 0.74
C LYS A 36 -9.19 16.16 0.50
N ASP A 37 -9.53 17.41 0.82
CA ASP A 37 -10.90 17.90 0.64
C ASP A 37 -11.33 17.93 -0.82
N ASP A 38 -10.38 18.07 -1.74
CA ASP A 38 -10.66 18.07 -3.18
C ASP A 38 -10.64 16.67 -3.80
N ALA A 39 -10.64 15.65 -2.97
CA ALA A 39 -10.59 14.24 -3.37
C ALA A 39 -9.26 13.79 -3.98
N THR A 40 -8.20 14.57 -3.80
CA THR A 40 -6.84 14.14 -4.12
C THR A 40 -6.32 13.24 -3.00
N VAL A 41 -5.66 12.16 -3.34
CA VAL A 41 -5.15 11.18 -2.37
C VAL A 41 -3.62 11.19 -2.39
N GLU A 42 -3.03 11.25 -1.20
CA GLU A 42 -1.58 11.12 -1.02
C GLU A 42 -1.32 9.85 -0.24
N LEU A 43 -0.52 8.98 -0.79
CA LEU A 43 -0.13 7.72 -0.13
C LEU A 43 1.37 7.72 0.10
N ASP A 44 1.77 7.32 1.32
CA ASP A 44 3.17 7.03 1.59
C ASP A 44 3.31 5.53 1.74
N MET A 45 4.20 4.93 0.98
CA MET A 45 4.45 3.51 1.07
C MET A 45 5.93 3.20 1.00
N THR A 46 6.28 1.99 1.43
CA THR A 46 7.65 1.51 1.37
C THR A 46 7.67 0.10 0.78
N PHE A 47 8.86 -0.46 0.66
CA PHE A 47 9.05 -1.86 0.24
C PHE A 47 9.79 -2.63 1.33
N THR A 48 9.64 -3.95 1.29
CA THR A 48 10.32 -4.82 2.26
C THR A 48 11.83 -4.84 2.04
N ALA A 49 12.29 -4.45 0.85
CA ALA A 49 13.71 -4.33 0.53
C ALA A 49 13.92 -3.07 -0.30
N PRO A 50 14.96 -2.26 0.01
CA PRO A 50 15.19 -1.00 -0.70
C PRO A 50 15.53 -1.14 -2.18
N SER A 51 15.97 -2.30 -2.61
CA SER A 51 16.35 -2.54 -4.00
C SER A 51 15.43 -3.55 -4.69
N CYS A 52 14.14 -3.54 -4.37
CA CYS A 52 13.17 -4.43 -5.00
C CYS A 52 13.09 -4.15 -6.51
N PRO A 53 13.39 -5.13 -7.38
CA PRO A 53 13.35 -4.90 -8.83
C PRO A 53 11.95 -4.64 -9.38
N ALA A 54 10.91 -5.01 -8.63
CA ALA A 54 9.53 -4.75 -9.03
C ALA A 54 8.97 -3.44 -8.48
N ALA A 55 9.81 -2.62 -7.84
CA ALA A 55 9.35 -1.42 -7.15
C ALA A 55 8.54 -0.48 -8.04
N ASP A 56 9.08 -0.16 -9.22
CA ASP A 56 8.39 0.77 -10.13
C ASP A 56 7.06 0.21 -10.60
N PHE A 57 7.01 -1.08 -10.85
CA PHE A 57 5.77 -1.75 -11.26
C PHE A 57 4.72 -1.68 -10.16
N ILE A 58 5.12 -1.98 -8.92
CA ILE A 58 4.18 -1.96 -7.79
C ILE A 58 3.68 -0.55 -7.52
N LEU A 59 4.57 0.45 -7.56
CA LEU A 59 4.18 1.84 -7.38
C LEU A 59 3.14 2.28 -8.40
N GLU A 60 3.37 1.96 -9.66
CA GLU A 60 2.46 2.32 -10.74
C GLU A 60 1.13 1.58 -10.61
N ASP A 61 1.17 0.31 -10.22
CA ASP A 61 -0.03 -0.49 -10.04
C ASP A 61 -0.89 0.09 -8.89
N VAL A 62 -0.25 0.44 -7.78
CA VAL A 62 -0.93 1.05 -6.64
C VAL A 62 -1.55 2.38 -7.05
N ARG A 63 -0.78 3.24 -7.69
CA ARG A 63 -1.26 4.54 -8.13
C ARG A 63 -2.47 4.40 -9.05
N SER A 64 -2.35 3.53 -10.04
CA SER A 64 -3.41 3.31 -11.01
C SER A 64 -4.69 2.80 -10.37
N LYS A 65 -4.57 1.84 -9.47
CA LYS A 65 -5.73 1.27 -8.79
C LYS A 65 -6.39 2.26 -7.84
N VAL A 66 -5.60 3.02 -7.10
CA VAL A 66 -6.17 4.04 -6.20
C VAL A 66 -6.81 5.17 -7.00
N ASP A 67 -6.18 5.57 -8.10
CA ASP A 67 -6.72 6.60 -8.98
C ASP A 67 -8.08 6.18 -9.57
N SER A 68 -8.31 4.89 -9.71
CA SER A 68 -9.55 4.33 -10.26
C SER A 68 -10.66 4.21 -9.23
N VAL A 69 -10.39 4.45 -7.96
CA VAL A 69 -11.41 4.37 -6.91
C VAL A 69 -12.45 5.45 -7.12
N GLU A 70 -13.72 5.06 -7.06
CA GLU A 70 -14.81 6.02 -7.19
C GLU A 70 -14.72 7.08 -6.09
N GLY A 71 -14.75 8.32 -6.47
CA GLY A 71 -14.64 9.45 -5.55
C GLY A 71 -13.23 10.01 -5.45
N VAL A 72 -12.23 9.36 -6.05
CA VAL A 72 -10.85 9.87 -6.07
C VAL A 72 -10.62 10.68 -7.34
N LYS A 73 -10.18 11.91 -7.17
CA LYS A 73 -9.86 12.81 -8.29
C LYS A 73 -8.51 12.46 -8.89
N SER A 74 -7.51 12.29 -8.05
CA SER A 74 -6.18 11.86 -8.47
C SER A 74 -5.46 11.24 -7.29
N ALA A 75 -4.45 10.43 -7.56
CA ALA A 75 -3.67 9.77 -6.53
C ALA A 75 -2.19 9.98 -6.77
N ASN A 76 -1.46 10.30 -5.71
CA ASN A 76 -0.01 10.37 -5.70
C ASN A 76 0.52 9.36 -4.71
N VAL A 77 1.51 8.56 -5.13
CA VAL A 77 2.15 7.58 -4.26
C VAL A 77 3.59 8.00 -4.05
N ASN A 78 3.95 8.18 -2.78
CA ASN A 78 5.30 8.58 -2.40
C ASN A 78 6.04 7.38 -1.83
N LEU A 79 7.21 7.08 -2.37
CA LEU A 79 8.05 6.03 -1.84
C LEU A 79 8.90 6.60 -0.72
N VAL A 80 8.78 6.01 0.47
CA VAL A 80 9.53 6.45 1.64
C VAL A 80 10.28 5.27 2.23
N PHE A 81 11.42 5.53 2.86
CA PHE A 81 12.25 4.49 3.47
C PHE A 81 12.40 4.66 4.97
N GLU A 82 11.71 5.61 5.54
CA GLU A 82 11.71 5.82 6.98
C GLU A 82 10.28 5.94 7.50
N PRO A 83 9.98 5.23 8.59
CA PRO A 83 10.84 4.23 9.21
C PRO A 83 11.09 3.05 8.30
N ALA A 84 12.22 2.36 8.50
CA ALA A 84 12.53 1.15 7.71
C ALA A 84 11.48 0.08 7.97
N TRP A 85 11.10 -0.65 6.93
CA TRP A 85 10.11 -1.72 7.06
C TRP A 85 10.64 -2.83 7.97
N ASP A 86 9.74 -3.36 8.81
CA ASP A 86 10.05 -4.40 9.78
C ASP A 86 8.89 -5.38 9.83
N GLN A 87 9.17 -6.62 10.16
CA GLN A 87 8.15 -7.66 10.30
C GLN A 87 7.04 -7.28 11.28
N SER A 88 7.36 -6.48 12.29
CA SER A 88 6.35 -6.04 13.26
C SER A 88 5.26 -5.15 12.63
N MET A 89 5.50 -4.64 11.44
CA MET A 89 4.54 -3.81 10.72
C MET A 89 3.50 -4.65 9.98
N MET A 90 3.73 -5.95 9.85
CA MET A 90 2.80 -6.86 9.18
C MET A 90 1.59 -7.10 10.07
N SER A 91 0.43 -7.33 9.45
CA SER A 91 -0.75 -7.76 10.17
C SER A 91 -0.51 -9.15 10.75
N GLU A 92 -1.31 -9.53 11.75
CA GLU A 92 -1.23 -10.88 12.29
C GLU A 92 -1.49 -11.92 11.21
N GLU A 93 -2.47 -11.66 10.36
CA GLU A 93 -2.81 -12.57 9.27
C GLU A 93 -1.62 -12.78 8.32
N ALA A 94 -0.90 -11.70 8.00
CA ALA A 94 0.26 -11.79 7.12
C ALA A 94 1.38 -12.59 7.78
N ARG A 95 1.61 -12.40 9.06
CA ARG A 95 2.65 -13.15 9.77
C ARG A 95 2.35 -14.63 9.83
N VAL A 96 1.09 -14.98 10.05
CA VAL A 96 0.66 -16.38 10.04
C VAL A 96 0.83 -16.98 8.65
N GLU A 97 0.40 -16.27 7.62
CA GLU A 97 0.50 -16.75 6.23
C GLU A 97 1.94 -17.00 5.82
N LEU A 98 2.87 -16.16 6.26
CA LEU A 98 4.27 -16.28 5.90
C LEU A 98 5.08 -17.15 6.89
N GLY A 99 4.44 -17.65 7.95
CA GLY A 99 5.09 -18.56 8.87
C GLY A 99 5.94 -17.88 9.94
N PHE A 100 5.70 -16.62 10.24
CA PHE A 100 6.45 -15.89 11.27
C PHE A 100 5.82 -16.04 12.66
N GLU A 101 4.68 -16.67 12.75
CA GLU A 101 3.99 -16.90 14.01
C GLU A 101 4.10 -18.37 14.40
#